data_51a1bc9face6727667655f8b960ff6d2
#
_entry.id   51a1bc9face6727667655f8b960ff6d2
#
_cell.length_a   1.000
_cell.length_b   1.000
_cell.length_c   1.000
_cell.angle_alpha   90.00
_cell.angle_beta   90.00
_cell.angle_gamma   90.00
#
_symmetry.space_group_name_H-M   'P 1'
#
loop_
_entity.id
_entity.type
_entity.pdbx_description
1 polymer ?
#
loop_
_entity_poly.entity_id
_entity_poly.type
_entity_poly.pdbx_seq_one_letter_code
_entity_poly.pdbx_strand_id
1 'polypeptide(L)' 'MQSATFRKWLAEQGCRFDHQEHEERGEGHVVVTVHREGRKSQAPLGGSRKDLDPRDVRRVCEELGLDWSELPGPKGRV' A
#
# COMPACT_ATOMS: atom_id res chain seq x y z
N MET A 1 0.11 8.94 -5.68
CA MET A 1 0.53 7.65 -6.30
C MET A 1 -0.69 6.78 -6.51
N GLN A 2 -0.78 6.15 -7.65
CA GLN A 2 -1.90 5.26 -7.94
C GLN A 2 -1.76 3.94 -7.19
N SER A 3 -2.89 3.40 -6.76
CA SER A 3 -2.89 2.16 -5.98
C SER A 3 -2.29 0.99 -6.75
N ALA A 4 -2.56 0.89 -8.04
CA ALA A 4 -2.01 -0.19 -8.86
C ALA A 4 -0.49 -0.12 -8.94
N THR A 5 0.06 1.07 -9.05
CA THR A 5 1.51 1.28 -9.09
C THR A 5 2.15 0.89 -7.77
N PHE A 6 1.53 1.30 -6.67
CA PHE A 6 2.03 0.98 -5.34
C PHE A 6 1.96 -0.53 -5.07
N ARG A 7 0.86 -1.16 -5.45
CA ARG A 7 0.69 -2.60 -5.28
C ARG A 7 1.77 -3.38 -6.02
N LYS A 8 2.05 -2.99 -7.26
CA LYS A 8 3.08 -3.63 -8.06
C LYS A 8 4.45 -3.46 -7.42
N TRP A 9 4.76 -2.26 -6.96
CA TRP A 9 6.03 -1.99 -6.30
C TRP A 9 6.20 -2.82 -5.03
N LEU A 10 5.14 -2.91 -4.22
CA LEU A 10 5.18 -3.74 -3.02
C LEU A 10 5.46 -5.21 -3.35
N ALA A 11 4.84 -5.72 -4.40
CA ALA A 11 5.09 -7.09 -4.83
C ALA A 11 6.55 -7.28 -5.24
N GLU A 12 7.14 -6.29 -5.87
CA GLU A 12 8.55 -6.33 -6.26
C GLU A 12 9.47 -6.30 -5.04
N GLN A 13 9.02 -5.76 -3.93
CA GLN A 13 9.76 -5.74 -2.67
C GLN A 13 9.61 -7.02 -1.87
N GLY A 14 8.92 -8.03 -2.40
CA GLY A 14 8.73 -9.30 -1.71
C GLY A 14 7.54 -9.32 -0.78
N CYS A 15 6.63 -8.39 -0.92
CA CYS A 15 5.43 -8.34 -0.10
C CYS A 15 4.40 -9.37 -0.54
N ARG A 16 3.63 -9.86 0.43
CA ARG A 16 2.49 -10.73 0.17
C ARG A 16 1.22 -9.98 0.51
N PHE A 17 0.16 -10.30 -0.21
CA PHE A 17 -1.14 -9.68 0.01
C PHE A 17 -2.12 -10.76 0.47
N ASP A 18 -2.93 -10.43 1.48
CA ASP A 18 -3.98 -11.34 1.90
C ASP A 18 -5.02 -11.48 0.80
N HIS A 19 -5.60 -12.66 0.71
CA HIS A 19 -6.69 -12.91 -0.23
C HIS A 19 -7.98 -12.22 0.16
N GLN A 20 -8.13 -11.89 1.44
CA GLN A 20 -9.33 -11.24 1.94
C GLN A 20 -9.10 -9.74 2.03
N GLU A 21 -9.98 -9.00 1.38
CA GLU A 21 -9.99 -7.56 1.47
C GLU A 21 -11.11 -7.16 2.41
N HIS A 22 -10.87 -6.15 3.21
CA HIS A 22 -11.84 -5.66 4.18
C HIS A 22 -12.35 -4.31 3.75
N GLU A 23 -13.68 -4.18 3.72
CA GLU A 23 -14.28 -2.88 3.54
C GLU A 23 -14.34 -2.21 4.91
N GLU A 24 -13.67 -1.07 5.03
CA GLU A 24 -13.57 -0.39 6.30
C GLU A 24 -14.81 0.46 6.56
N ARG A 25 -15.63 -0.01 7.49
CA ARG A 25 -16.79 0.72 8.02
C ARG A 25 -17.77 1.28 7.00
N GLY A 26 -17.90 0.63 5.85
CA GLY A 26 -18.87 1.05 4.85
C GLY A 26 -18.54 2.35 4.15
N GLU A 27 -17.31 2.81 4.25
CA GLU A 27 -16.89 4.05 3.61
C GLU A 27 -16.43 3.86 2.16
N GLY A 28 -16.58 2.66 1.62
CA GLY A 28 -16.15 2.38 0.27
C GLY A 28 -14.65 2.18 0.12
N HIS A 29 -13.93 2.14 1.23
CA HIS A 29 -12.50 1.88 1.23
C HIS A 29 -12.27 0.39 1.47
N VAL A 30 -11.53 -0.24 0.58
CA VAL A 30 -11.15 -1.64 0.74
C VAL A 30 -9.69 -1.69 1.15
N VAL A 31 -9.45 -2.32 2.30
CA VAL A 31 -8.11 -2.40 2.88
C VAL A 31 -7.56 -3.81 2.65
N VAL A 32 -6.34 -3.90 2.20
CA VAL A 32 -5.64 -5.16 1.99
C VAL A 32 -4.50 -5.24 3.01
N THR A 33 -4.40 -6.37 3.70
CA THR A 33 -3.28 -6.58 4.60
C THR A 33 -2.07 -7.05 3.80
N VAL A 34 -0.97 -6.34 3.95
CA VAL A 34 0.28 -6.63 3.26
C VAL A 34 1.28 -7.16 4.27
N HIS A 35 1.97 -8.24 3.92
CA HIS A 35 2.96 -8.87 4.80
C HIS A 35 4.34 -8.84 4.15
N ARG A 36 5.36 -8.59 4.95
CA ARG A 36 6.74 -8.62 4.50
C ARG A 36 7.66 -8.94 5.68
N GLU A 37 8.36 -10.07 5.58
CA GLU A 37 9.39 -10.45 6.57
C GLU A 37 8.92 -10.35 8.02
N GLY A 38 7.74 -10.90 8.31
CA GLY A 38 7.18 -10.86 9.65
C GLY A 38 6.50 -9.57 10.03
N ARG A 39 6.53 -8.57 9.16
CA ARG A 39 5.84 -7.31 9.36
C ARG A 39 4.54 -7.30 8.57
N LYS A 40 3.60 -6.51 9.00
CA LYS A 40 2.34 -6.36 8.28
C LYS A 40 1.86 -4.93 8.34
N SER A 41 1.09 -4.54 7.34
CA SER A 41 0.46 -3.23 7.28
C SER A 41 -0.85 -3.34 6.53
N GLN A 42 -1.78 -2.48 6.85
CA GLN A 42 -3.04 -2.40 6.12
C GLN A 42 -2.98 -1.23 5.15
N ALA A 43 -3.14 -1.54 3.87
CA ALA A 43 -3.02 -0.56 2.82
C ALA A 43 -4.35 -0.43 2.06
N PRO A 44 -4.82 0.80 1.76
CA PRO A 44 -6.08 1.00 1.06
C PRO A 44 -5.89 0.78 -0.45
N LEU A 45 -5.62 -0.47 -0.83
CA LEU A 45 -5.30 -0.82 -2.21
C LEU A 45 -6.49 -1.24 -3.06
N GLY A 46 -7.63 -1.49 -2.43
CA GLY A 46 -8.79 -1.99 -3.13
C GLY A 46 -9.88 -0.95 -3.27
N GLY A 47 -11.05 -1.40 -3.70
CA GLY A 47 -12.21 -0.56 -3.85
C GLY A 47 -12.10 0.39 -5.04
N SER A 48 -12.78 1.50 -4.96
CA SER A 48 -12.81 2.48 -6.03
C SER A 48 -11.69 3.51 -5.94
N ARG A 49 -10.86 3.42 -4.92
CA ARG A 49 -9.80 4.38 -4.67
C ARG A 49 -8.64 4.16 -5.64
N LYS A 50 -8.37 5.15 -6.48
CA LYS A 50 -7.30 5.04 -7.47
C LYS A 50 -6.02 5.73 -7.02
N ASP A 51 -6.15 6.85 -6.32
CA ASP A 51 -4.99 7.58 -5.83
C ASP A 51 -4.86 7.41 -4.33
N LEU A 52 -3.66 7.14 -3.89
CA LEU A 52 -3.37 6.97 -2.48
C LEU A 52 -2.85 8.28 -1.89
N ASP A 53 -3.24 8.55 -0.66
CA ASP A 53 -2.69 9.66 0.09
C ASP A 53 -1.21 9.39 0.36
N PRO A 54 -0.31 10.33 0.06
CA PRO A 54 1.12 10.15 0.32
C PRO A 54 1.42 9.74 1.77
N ARG A 55 0.61 10.20 2.71
CA ARG A 55 0.80 9.82 4.11
C ARG A 55 0.52 8.36 4.35
N ASP A 56 -0.49 7.80 3.67
CA ASP A 56 -0.78 6.36 3.78
C ASP A 56 0.34 5.53 3.15
N VAL A 57 0.82 5.95 2.00
CA VAL A 57 1.93 5.28 1.31
C VAL A 57 3.15 5.23 2.21
N ARG A 58 3.50 6.36 2.81
CA ARG A 58 4.66 6.46 3.70
C ARG A 58 4.48 5.59 4.93
N ARG A 59 3.28 5.61 5.54
CA ARG A 59 2.98 4.80 6.71
C ARG A 59 3.16 3.32 6.40
N VAL A 60 2.61 2.86 5.29
CA VAL A 60 2.72 1.45 4.89
C VAL A 60 4.18 1.06 4.70
N CYS A 61 4.96 1.89 4.03
CA CYS A 61 6.38 1.62 3.84
C CYS A 61 7.11 1.52 5.18
N GLU A 62 6.85 2.43 6.10
CA GLU A 62 7.50 2.42 7.40
C GLU A 62 7.12 1.17 8.20
N GLU A 63 5.83 0.78 8.16
CA GLU A 63 5.37 -0.41 8.87
C GLU A 63 5.98 -1.69 8.31
N LEU A 64 6.26 -1.72 7.01
CA LEU A 64 6.85 -2.89 6.36
C LEU A 64 8.38 -2.85 6.34
N GLY A 65 8.98 -1.80 6.85
CA GLY A 65 10.43 -1.65 6.85
C GLY A 65 11.01 -1.32 5.48
N LEU A 66 10.21 -0.69 4.63
CA LEU A 66 10.64 -0.29 3.29
C LEU A 66 11.04 1.18 3.26
N ASP A 67 11.94 1.50 2.33
CA ASP A 67 12.36 2.88 2.13
C ASP A 67 11.44 3.54 1.11
N TRP A 68 10.59 4.45 1.57
CA TRP A 68 9.65 5.12 0.70
C TRP A 68 10.32 6.00 -0.35
N SER A 69 11.58 6.38 -0.16
CA SER A 69 12.30 7.17 -1.16
C SER A 69 12.61 6.36 -2.41
N GLU A 70 12.48 5.04 -2.38
CA GLU A 70 12.71 4.18 -3.53
C GLU A 70 11.44 3.93 -4.34
N LEU A 71 10.33 4.55 -3.98
CA LEU A 71 9.08 4.41 -4.70
C LEU A 71 9.23 4.85 -6.16
N PRO A 72 8.51 4.17 -7.09
CA PRO A 72 8.56 4.57 -8.49
C PRO A 72 7.87 5.91 -8.72
N GLY A 73 8.19 6.52 -9.86
CA GLY A 73 7.60 7.79 -10.26
C GLY A 73 8.53 8.95 -9.99
N PRO A 74 8.09 10.16 -10.34
CA PRO A 74 8.91 11.34 -10.10
C PRO A 74 9.14 11.55 -8.62
N LYS A 75 10.39 11.69 -8.25
CA LYS A 75 10.76 11.92 -6.85
C LYS A 75 10.17 13.24 -6.37
N GLY A 76 9.75 13.23 -5.11
CA GLY A 76 9.14 14.39 -4.50
C GLY A 76 7.64 14.47 -4.67
N ARG A 77 7.03 13.51 -5.34
CA ARG A 77 5.58 13.50 -5.55
C ARG A 77 4.84 12.44 -4.75
N VAL A 78 5.51 11.86 -3.85
CA VAL A 78 4.88 10.86 -2.98
C VAL A 78 4.51 11.50 -1.66
#